data_e5d36e309fdb398a187df7ce4231a55f
#
_entry.id   e5d36e309fdb398a187df7ce4231a55f
#
_cell.length_a   1.000
_cell.length_b   1.000
_cell.length_c   1.000
_cell.angle_alpha   90.00
_cell.angle_beta   90.00
_cell.angle_gamma   90.00
#
_symmetry.space_group_name_H-M   'P 1'
#
loop_
_entity.id
_entity.type
_entity.pdbx_description
1 polymer ?
#
loop_
_entity_poly.entity_id
_entity_poly.type
_entity_poly.pdbx_seq_one_letter_code
_entity_poly.pdbx_strand_id
1 'polypeptide(L)'
;MNNFSTKYIFVTGGVTSSLGKGIIAASLGKLLSSRGYRVTIQKLDPYINIDPGTMNPYEHGECYVTTDGAETDLDLGHYERFLDNETSQANNVTTGSIYQTVINKERKGDYLGKTVQIIPHVTDEIKRRIKLLGDTGEYDFVITEIGGTVGDI
;
A
#
# COMPACT_ATOMS: atom_id res chain seq x y z
N MET A 1 10.96 -21.14 -18.55
CA MET A 1 10.44 -19.93 -17.90
C MET A 1 10.45 -20.17 -16.39
N ASN A 2 11.34 -19.54 -15.67
CA ASN A 2 11.38 -19.70 -14.21
C ASN A 2 10.14 -19.04 -13.62
N ASN A 3 9.21 -19.84 -13.12
CA ASN A 3 8.04 -19.39 -12.37
C ASN A 3 8.50 -18.90 -10.99
N PHE A 4 9.18 -17.76 -10.94
CA PHE A 4 9.42 -17.11 -9.65
C PHE A 4 8.12 -16.40 -9.23
N SER A 5 7.46 -16.95 -8.21
CA SER A 5 6.36 -16.23 -7.58
C SER A 5 6.91 -15.03 -6.81
N THR A 6 6.27 -13.87 -6.95
CA THR A 6 6.61 -12.66 -6.19
C THR A 6 6.61 -12.95 -4.69
N LYS A 7 7.64 -12.50 -3.99
CA LYS A 7 7.76 -12.59 -2.53
C LYS A 7 7.27 -11.30 -1.87
N TYR A 8 6.54 -11.44 -0.78
CA TYR A 8 5.99 -10.33 -0.01
C TYR A 8 6.72 -10.19 1.32
N ILE A 9 7.16 -8.96 1.62
CA ILE A 9 7.83 -8.62 2.87
C ILE A 9 6.99 -7.55 3.56
N PHE A 10 6.61 -7.78 4.81
CA PHE A 10 5.83 -6.82 5.59
C PHE A 10 6.70 -6.12 6.60
N VAL A 11 6.66 -4.78 6.59
CA VAL A 11 7.35 -3.93 7.57
C VAL A 11 6.28 -3.34 8.50
N THR A 12 6.29 -3.78 9.74
CA THR A 12 5.36 -3.34 10.78
C THR A 12 6.10 -2.61 11.89
N GLY A 13 5.41 -1.71 12.59
CA GLY A 13 5.92 -1.05 13.80
C GLY A 13 5.31 -1.65 15.07
N GLY A 14 5.83 -1.18 16.22
CA GLY A 14 5.30 -1.50 17.53
C GLY A 14 4.28 -0.44 18.00
N VAL A 15 4.26 -0.22 19.31
CA VAL A 15 3.35 0.75 19.98
C VAL A 15 3.74 2.23 19.78
N THR A 16 4.94 2.51 19.29
CA THR A 16 5.44 3.88 19.09
C THR A 16 5.43 4.24 17.61
N SER A 17 4.87 5.37 17.25
CA SER A 17 4.96 5.95 15.91
C SER A 17 6.39 6.45 15.62
N SER A 18 6.68 6.76 14.36
CA SER A 18 7.96 7.38 13.92
C SER A 18 9.21 6.54 14.17
N LEU A 19 9.10 5.21 14.18
CA LEU A 19 10.24 4.31 14.31
C LEU A 19 11.07 4.14 13.01
N GLY A 20 10.76 4.93 11.98
CA GLY A 20 11.50 4.88 10.72
C GLY A 20 11.15 3.67 9.83
N LYS A 21 9.93 3.14 9.91
CA LYS A 21 9.45 2.03 9.06
C LYS A 21 9.69 2.31 7.57
N GLY A 22 9.37 3.53 7.12
CA GLY A 22 9.57 3.96 5.74
C GLY A 22 11.04 3.88 5.31
N ILE A 23 11.95 4.35 6.18
CA ILE A 23 13.39 4.28 5.92
C ILE A 23 13.85 2.82 5.86
N ILE A 24 13.36 1.97 6.76
CA ILE A 24 13.69 0.54 6.78
C ILE A 24 13.19 -0.13 5.50
N ALA A 25 11.94 0.11 5.11
CA ALA A 25 11.36 -0.44 3.89
C ALA A 25 12.14 0.01 2.65
N ALA A 26 12.42 1.31 2.54
CA ALA A 26 13.16 1.89 1.43
C ALA A 26 14.60 1.37 1.35
N SER A 27 15.29 1.28 2.50
CA SER A 27 16.66 0.75 2.57
C SER A 27 16.73 -0.72 2.19
N LEU A 28 15.79 -1.54 2.69
CA LEU A 28 15.69 -2.95 2.32
C LEU A 28 15.41 -3.10 0.81
N GLY A 29 14.49 -2.29 0.27
CA GLY A 29 14.20 -2.24 -1.15
C GLY A 29 15.44 -1.91 -1.98
N LYS A 30 16.21 -0.90 -1.56
CA LYS A 30 17.46 -0.51 -2.22
C LYS A 30 18.50 -1.63 -2.19
N LEU A 31 18.65 -2.31 -1.07
CA LEU A 31 19.59 -3.43 -0.94
C LEU A 31 19.21 -4.60 -1.85
N LEU A 32 17.92 -4.94 -1.95
CA LEU A 32 17.44 -5.99 -2.85
C LEU A 32 17.61 -5.57 -4.32
N SER A 33 17.25 -4.34 -4.67
CA SER A 33 17.44 -3.80 -6.01
C SER A 33 18.91 -3.79 -6.43
N SER A 34 19.82 -3.43 -5.52
CA SER A 34 21.27 -3.45 -5.78
C SER A 34 21.83 -4.87 -6.02
N ARG A 35 21.08 -5.90 -5.64
CA ARG A 35 21.38 -7.31 -5.93
C ARG A 35 20.75 -7.82 -7.22
N GLY A 36 20.11 -6.93 -7.97
CA GLY A 36 19.50 -7.25 -9.28
C GLY A 36 18.06 -7.73 -9.21
N TYR A 37 17.38 -7.65 -8.06
CA TYR A 37 15.97 -7.98 -7.95
C TYR A 37 15.09 -6.79 -8.37
N ARG A 38 13.94 -7.10 -8.98
CA ARG A 38 12.90 -6.12 -9.28
C ARG A 38 12.04 -5.94 -8.04
N VAL A 39 12.06 -4.75 -7.47
CA VAL A 39 11.45 -4.46 -6.17
C VAL A 39 10.50 -3.27 -6.28
N THR A 40 9.37 -3.34 -5.61
CA THR A 40 8.51 -2.19 -5.37
C THR A 40 8.10 -2.13 -3.90
N ILE A 41 7.67 -0.95 -3.45
CA ILE A 41 7.19 -0.74 -2.08
C ILE A 41 5.74 -0.28 -2.14
N GLN A 42 4.90 -0.88 -1.29
CA GLN A 42 3.51 -0.51 -1.09
C GLN A 42 3.32 -0.01 0.34
N LYS A 43 2.51 1.03 0.52
CA LYS A 43 2.12 1.55 1.82
C LYS A 43 0.64 1.31 2.08
N LEU A 44 0.34 0.79 3.28
CA LEU A 44 -1.01 0.68 3.81
C LEU A 44 -1.18 1.70 4.93
N ASP A 45 -2.11 2.64 4.75
CA ASP A 45 -2.41 3.68 5.72
C ASP A 45 -3.73 3.39 6.44
N PRO A 46 -3.77 3.47 7.79
CA PRO A 46 -4.95 3.04 8.55
C PRO A 46 -6.08 4.07 8.62
N TYR A 47 -5.90 5.27 8.08
CA TYR A 47 -6.93 6.31 8.15
C TYR A 47 -8.10 6.05 7.18
N ILE A 48 -9.25 6.66 7.49
CA ILE A 48 -10.52 6.52 6.73
C ILE A 48 -10.58 7.45 5.51
N ASN A 49 -9.68 8.39 5.36
CA ASN A 49 -9.60 9.20 4.14
C ASN A 49 -9.36 8.30 2.93
N ILE A 50 -10.02 8.61 1.82
CA ILE A 50 -9.87 7.84 0.57
C ILE A 50 -8.44 7.94 0.05
N ASP A 51 -7.90 9.14 0.10
CA ASP A 51 -6.53 9.53 -0.22
C ASP A 51 -6.11 10.72 0.66
N PRO A 52 -4.85 11.14 0.64
CA PRO A 52 -4.38 12.25 1.46
C PRO A 52 -4.64 13.64 0.85
N GLY A 53 -5.25 13.75 -0.31
CA GLY A 53 -5.38 15.01 -1.05
C GLY A 53 -6.15 16.11 -0.32
N THR A 54 -7.07 15.76 0.58
CA THR A 54 -7.83 16.69 1.41
C THR A 54 -7.33 16.81 2.86
N MET A 55 -6.25 16.10 3.19
CA MET A 55 -5.70 16.11 4.54
C MET A 55 -4.89 17.39 4.81
N ASN A 56 -4.84 17.79 6.08
CA ASN A 56 -4.06 18.94 6.51
C ASN A 56 -2.55 18.65 6.39
N PRO A 57 -1.81 19.35 5.52
CA PRO A 57 -0.38 19.08 5.30
C PRO A 57 0.48 19.34 6.55
N TYR A 58 0.04 20.17 7.48
CA TYR A 58 0.77 20.40 8.73
C TYR A 58 0.67 19.22 9.70
N GLU A 59 -0.36 18.37 9.56
CA GLU A 59 -0.55 17.20 10.41
C GLU A 59 -0.01 15.91 9.77
N HIS A 60 -0.16 15.78 8.45
CA HIS A 60 0.10 14.53 7.71
C HIS A 60 1.21 14.62 6.67
N GLY A 61 1.79 15.81 6.47
CA GLY A 61 2.72 16.08 5.39
C GLY A 61 2.01 16.41 4.07
N GLU A 62 2.79 16.74 3.07
CA GLU A 62 2.29 17.06 1.74
C GLU A 62 1.84 15.80 1.01
N CYS A 63 0.89 15.97 0.10
CA CYS A 63 0.44 14.92 -0.80
C CYS A 63 1.48 14.72 -1.92
N TYR A 64 1.81 13.47 -2.22
CA TYR A 64 2.65 13.10 -3.36
C TYR A 64 1.76 12.61 -4.51
N VAL A 65 1.97 13.17 -5.70
CA VAL A 65 1.21 12.77 -6.89
C VAL A 65 2.06 11.86 -7.76
N THR A 66 1.57 10.66 -8.00
CA THR A 66 2.23 9.66 -8.84
C THR A 66 2.06 9.97 -10.34
N THR A 67 2.82 9.30 -11.20
CA THR A 67 2.76 9.52 -12.66
C THR A 67 1.41 9.19 -13.28
N ASP A 68 0.64 8.29 -12.66
CA ASP A 68 -0.74 7.99 -13.05
C ASP A 68 -1.79 8.95 -12.45
N GLY A 69 -1.34 10.02 -11.79
CA GLY A 69 -2.18 11.10 -11.28
C GLY A 69 -2.85 10.81 -9.92
N ALA A 70 -2.47 9.74 -9.23
CA ALA A 70 -3.01 9.44 -7.93
C ALA A 70 -2.39 10.34 -6.84
N GLU A 71 -3.24 10.86 -5.97
CA GLU A 71 -2.83 11.55 -4.75
C GLU A 71 -2.49 10.50 -3.68
N THR A 72 -1.26 10.53 -3.17
CA THR A 72 -0.72 9.50 -2.29
C THR A 72 0.05 10.10 -1.12
N ASP A 73 0.38 9.25 -0.16
CA ASP A 73 1.22 9.63 0.97
C ASP A 73 2.62 10.05 0.50
N LEU A 74 3.21 11.04 1.20
CA LEU A 74 4.53 11.59 0.88
C LEU A 74 5.64 10.52 0.85
N ASP A 75 5.50 9.46 1.61
CA ASP A 75 6.49 8.37 1.66
C ASP A 75 6.72 7.70 0.30
N LEU A 76 5.73 7.75 -0.61
CA LEU A 76 5.90 7.21 -1.96
C LEU A 76 7.01 7.94 -2.72
N GLY A 77 7.13 9.25 -2.55
CA GLY A 77 8.23 10.02 -3.12
C GLY A 77 9.60 9.61 -2.57
N HIS A 78 9.66 9.19 -1.31
CA HIS A 78 10.88 8.64 -0.73
C HIS A 78 11.20 7.26 -1.31
N TYR A 79 10.19 6.40 -1.49
CA TYR A 79 10.39 5.07 -2.09
C TYR A 79 10.92 5.18 -3.52
N GLU A 80 10.36 6.08 -4.33
CA GLU A 80 10.83 6.32 -5.70
C GLU A 80 12.28 6.75 -5.74
N ARG A 81 12.69 7.67 -4.85
CA ARG A 81 14.10 8.11 -4.76
C ARG A 81 15.06 7.00 -4.37
N PHE A 82 14.66 6.10 -3.46
CA PHE A 82 15.50 4.99 -3.02
C PHE A 82 15.62 3.91 -4.08
N LEU A 83 14.52 3.58 -4.75
CA LEU A 83 14.45 2.46 -5.71
C LEU A 83 14.79 2.88 -7.14
N ASP A 84 14.75 4.17 -7.43
CA ASP A 84 14.89 4.71 -8.79
C ASP A 84 13.86 4.09 -9.74
N ASN A 85 12.61 3.96 -9.27
CA ASN A 85 11.47 3.49 -10.05
C ASN A 85 10.21 4.28 -9.71
N GLU A 86 9.26 4.28 -10.63
CA GLU A 86 7.98 4.95 -10.45
C GLU A 86 7.01 4.11 -9.62
N THR A 87 6.15 4.81 -8.87
CA THR A 87 5.01 4.23 -8.18
C THR A 87 3.70 4.65 -8.85
N SER A 88 2.63 3.96 -8.48
CA SER A 88 1.28 4.19 -8.99
C SER A 88 0.26 4.19 -7.85
N GLN A 89 -1.00 4.42 -8.19
CA GLN A 89 -2.10 4.29 -7.23
C GLN A 89 -2.09 2.95 -6.46
N ALA A 90 -1.62 1.88 -7.09
CA ALA A 90 -1.56 0.56 -6.46
C ALA A 90 -0.54 0.48 -5.30
N ASN A 91 0.39 1.42 -5.23
CA ASN A 91 1.42 1.47 -4.19
C ASN A 91 0.96 2.13 -2.89
N ASN A 92 -0.19 2.83 -2.88
CA ASN A 92 -0.75 3.41 -1.66
C ASN A 92 -2.20 2.95 -1.47
N VAL A 93 -2.49 2.35 -0.33
CA VAL A 93 -3.81 1.84 0.02
C VAL A 93 -4.22 2.40 1.37
N THR A 94 -5.35 3.09 1.42
CA THR A 94 -5.94 3.59 2.66
C THR A 94 -7.08 2.68 3.12
N THR A 95 -7.36 2.65 4.41
CA THR A 95 -8.56 1.98 4.94
C THR A 95 -9.82 2.53 4.26
N GLY A 96 -9.90 3.86 4.06
CA GLY A 96 -11.03 4.50 3.37
C GLY A 96 -11.23 3.98 1.97
N SER A 97 -10.17 3.82 1.18
CA SER A 97 -10.26 3.29 -0.19
C SER A 97 -10.74 1.83 -0.25
N ILE A 98 -10.37 1.02 0.75
CA ILE A 98 -10.87 -0.36 0.90
C ILE A 98 -12.37 -0.36 1.16
N TYR A 99 -12.83 0.39 2.17
CA TYR A 99 -14.25 0.48 2.50
C TYR A 99 -15.08 1.05 1.34
N GLN A 100 -14.59 2.10 0.69
CA GLN A 100 -15.26 2.66 -0.49
C GLN A 100 -15.45 1.61 -1.59
N THR A 101 -14.41 0.80 -1.86
CA THR A 101 -14.49 -0.26 -2.86
C THR A 101 -15.54 -1.29 -2.48
N VAL A 102 -15.56 -1.74 -1.22
CA VAL A 102 -16.53 -2.73 -0.73
C VAL A 102 -17.96 -2.18 -0.79
N ILE A 103 -18.16 -0.93 -0.36
CA ILE A 103 -19.48 -0.26 -0.41
C ILE A 103 -19.94 -0.09 -1.86
N ASN A 104 -19.06 0.34 -2.75
CA ASN A 104 -19.39 0.49 -4.17
C ASN A 104 -19.79 -0.85 -4.82
N LYS A 105 -19.12 -1.94 -4.49
CA LYS A 105 -19.49 -3.29 -4.94
C LYS A 105 -20.84 -3.71 -4.40
N GLU A 106 -21.12 -3.43 -3.12
CA GLU A 106 -22.43 -3.69 -2.52
C GLU A 106 -23.52 -2.93 -3.27
N ARG A 107 -23.34 -1.63 -3.50
CA ARG A 107 -24.32 -0.79 -4.23
C ARG A 107 -24.57 -1.22 -5.67
N LYS A 108 -23.57 -1.81 -6.32
CA LYS A 108 -23.70 -2.41 -7.66
C LYS A 108 -24.35 -3.78 -7.69
N GLY A 109 -24.51 -4.43 -6.53
CA GLY A 109 -25.08 -5.76 -6.43
C GLY A 109 -24.08 -6.90 -6.65
N ASP A 110 -22.78 -6.62 -6.63
CA ASP A 110 -21.73 -7.62 -6.88
C ASP A 110 -21.74 -8.77 -5.84
N TYR A 111 -22.32 -8.55 -4.67
CA TYR A 111 -22.45 -9.56 -3.62
C TYR A 111 -23.78 -10.33 -3.67
N LEU A 112 -24.61 -10.14 -4.69
CA LEU A 112 -25.84 -10.90 -4.96
C LEU A 112 -26.80 -10.95 -3.76
N GLY A 113 -26.95 -9.84 -3.04
CA GLY A 113 -27.84 -9.72 -1.89
C GLY A 113 -27.33 -10.35 -0.59
N LYS A 114 -26.07 -10.83 -0.57
CA LYS A 114 -25.46 -11.34 0.67
C LYS A 114 -25.21 -10.20 1.66
N THR A 115 -25.26 -10.50 2.94
CA THR A 115 -24.80 -9.57 3.98
C THR A 115 -23.29 -9.36 3.84
N VAL A 116 -22.90 -8.09 3.65
CA VAL A 116 -21.49 -7.70 3.52
C VAL A 116 -20.92 -7.43 4.92
N GLN A 117 -19.81 -8.08 5.24
CA GLN A 117 -19.17 -8.05 6.56
C GLN A 117 -17.68 -7.78 6.45
N ILE A 118 -17.04 -7.40 7.56
CA ILE A 118 -15.59 -7.22 7.63
C ILE A 118 -14.88 -8.49 7.16
N ILE A 119 -15.26 -9.64 7.70
CA ILE A 119 -14.80 -10.95 7.26
C ILE A 119 -15.97 -11.64 6.53
N PRO A 120 -15.83 -12.01 5.24
CA PRO A 120 -14.58 -11.98 4.44
C PRO A 120 -14.41 -10.76 3.55
N HIS A 121 -15.41 -9.89 3.38
CA HIS A 121 -15.45 -8.95 2.24
C HIS A 121 -14.38 -7.84 2.31
N VAL A 122 -14.20 -7.22 3.48
CA VAL A 122 -13.16 -6.20 3.67
C VAL A 122 -11.77 -6.86 3.68
N THR A 123 -11.62 -7.96 4.40
CA THR A 123 -10.34 -8.68 4.46
C THR A 123 -9.90 -9.23 3.10
N ASP A 124 -10.82 -9.68 2.28
CA ASP A 124 -10.51 -10.14 0.92
C ASP A 124 -10.09 -8.98 0.00
N GLU A 125 -10.71 -7.81 0.14
CA GLU A 125 -10.28 -6.62 -0.61
C GLU A 125 -8.89 -6.16 -0.17
N ILE A 126 -8.56 -6.19 1.13
CA ILE A 126 -7.20 -5.90 1.62
C ILE A 126 -6.19 -6.86 0.99
N LYS A 127 -6.46 -8.17 1.04
CA LYS A 127 -5.58 -9.18 0.42
C LYS A 127 -5.41 -8.97 -1.08
N ARG A 128 -6.50 -8.62 -1.77
CA ARG A 128 -6.45 -8.30 -3.19
C ARG A 128 -5.53 -7.13 -3.48
N ARG A 129 -5.63 -6.04 -2.71
CA ARG A 129 -4.77 -4.86 -2.87
C ARG A 129 -3.31 -5.17 -2.57
N ILE A 130 -3.03 -5.96 -1.54
CA ILE A 130 -1.65 -6.39 -1.21
C ILE A 130 -1.03 -7.16 -2.38
N LYS A 131 -1.80 -8.03 -3.03
CA LYS A 131 -1.29 -8.87 -4.12
C LYS A 131 -1.22 -8.17 -5.47
N LEU A 132 -1.93 -7.07 -5.65
CA LEU A 132 -2.13 -6.44 -6.95
C LEU A 132 -0.82 -6.16 -7.71
N LEU A 133 0.19 -5.64 -7.03
CA LEU A 133 1.50 -5.37 -7.63
C LEU A 133 2.27 -6.64 -7.99
N GLY A 134 2.21 -7.64 -7.13
CA GLY A 134 2.89 -8.92 -7.39
C GLY A 134 2.23 -9.74 -8.50
N ASP A 135 0.91 -9.62 -8.64
CA ASP A 135 0.14 -10.34 -9.67
C ASP A 135 0.45 -9.83 -11.10
N THR A 136 1.10 -8.66 -11.23
CA THR A 136 1.59 -8.17 -12.53
C THR A 136 2.74 -9.02 -13.08
N GLY A 137 3.47 -9.73 -12.23
CA GLY A 137 4.68 -10.46 -12.59
C GLY A 137 5.92 -9.58 -12.86
N GLU A 138 5.80 -8.28 -12.63
CA GLU A 138 6.89 -7.32 -12.87
C GLU A 138 7.92 -7.28 -11.73
N TYR A 139 7.55 -7.76 -10.53
CA TYR A 139 8.37 -7.65 -9.33
C TYR A 139 8.73 -9.02 -8.74
N ASP A 140 9.97 -9.15 -8.31
CA ASP A 140 10.45 -10.31 -7.55
C ASP A 140 10.10 -10.15 -6.06
N PHE A 141 10.05 -8.89 -5.58
CA PHE A 141 9.68 -8.55 -4.21
C PHE A 141 8.70 -7.38 -4.19
N VAL A 142 7.67 -7.49 -3.37
CA VAL A 142 6.79 -6.40 -2.94
C VAL A 142 7.00 -6.20 -1.44
N ILE A 143 7.49 -5.04 -1.05
CA ILE A 143 7.65 -4.67 0.36
C ILE A 143 6.41 -3.86 0.75
N THR A 144 5.67 -4.33 1.73
CA THR A 144 4.46 -3.64 2.22
C THR A 144 4.76 -3.02 3.58
N GLU A 145 4.82 -1.70 3.62
CA GLU A 145 4.88 -0.94 4.87
C GLU A 145 3.48 -0.79 5.44
N ILE A 146 3.29 -1.22 6.66
CA ILE A 146 2.02 -1.04 7.39
C ILE A 146 2.13 0.23 8.23
N GLY A 147 1.39 1.26 7.83
CA GLY A 147 1.31 2.54 8.53
C GLY A 147 0.65 2.44 9.90
N GLY A 148 0.84 3.47 10.70
CA GLY A 148 0.29 3.54 12.05
C GLY A 148 1.03 2.71 13.10
N THR A 149 0.42 2.64 14.27
CA THR A 149 0.88 1.84 15.40
C THR A 149 0.02 0.58 15.54
N VAL A 150 0.39 -0.33 16.46
CA VAL A 150 -0.40 -1.56 16.73
C VAL A 150 -1.88 -1.27 17.04
N GLY A 151 -2.19 -0.11 17.66
CA GLY A 151 -3.57 0.28 17.96
C GLY A 151 -4.37 0.82 16.77
N ASP A 152 -3.71 1.15 15.68
CA ASP A 152 -4.34 1.71 14.48
C ASP A 152 -4.73 0.63 13.45
N ILE A 153 -4.23 -0.57 13.62
CA ILE A 153 -4.35 -1.68 12.66
C ILE A 153 -5.50 -2.60 13.03
#